data_c568859e76a788428cccd62e045a8c1c
#
_entry.id   c568859e76a788428cccd62e045a8c1c
#
_cell.length_a   1.000
_cell.length_b   1.000
_cell.length_c   1.000
_cell.angle_alpha   90.00
_cell.angle_beta   90.00
_cell.angle_gamma   90.00
#
_symmetry.space_group_name_H-M   'P 1'
#
loop_
_entity.id
_entity.type
_entity.pdbx_description
1 polymer ?
#
loop_
_entity_poly.entity_id
_entity_poly.type
_entity_poly.pdbx_seq_one_letter_code
_entity_poly.pdbx_strand_id
1 'polypeptide(L)'
;MSLIQKSEHIEPASSAALSAAKTEMLTLICHISHTQLLQLCRTNKLDAKQLQLCQQLARQLSSCPVHVYYRPLCSTQMLTAMTLGTQTDTWLSETGKKDLLTAYLADQLCWQLLENGYQRWSEALKQLTGQVMTGMQFIGNDDPAELASYLKQLTQSEIRILPGGCMQPLKTVLFLADLAPDNAANKKSAPAGVCADCPHPCAYRKDSL
;
A
#
# COMPACT_ATOMS: atom_id res chain seq x y z
N MET A 1 1.70 -36.50 20.59
CA MET A 1 2.79 -35.71 21.16
C MET A 1 2.57 -34.26 20.71
N SER A 2 2.08 -33.45 21.64
CA SER A 2 1.66 -32.06 21.40
C SER A 2 2.80 -31.13 21.76
N LEU A 3 3.31 -30.37 20.79
CA LEU A 3 4.27 -29.30 21.03
C LEU A 3 3.48 -27.99 21.22
N ILE A 4 3.22 -27.68 22.48
CA ILE A 4 2.77 -26.36 22.89
C ILE A 4 4.01 -25.46 22.94
N GLN A 5 4.17 -24.60 21.93
CA GLN A 5 5.12 -23.51 22.00
C GLN A 5 4.54 -22.40 22.91
N LYS A 6 5.31 -22.05 23.92
CA LYS A 6 5.05 -20.95 24.84
C LYS A 6 4.86 -19.65 24.08
N SER A 7 3.71 -18.99 24.27
CA SER A 7 3.54 -17.58 23.95
C SER A 7 4.37 -16.76 24.93
N GLU A 8 5.50 -16.21 24.49
CA GLU A 8 6.18 -15.16 25.23
C GLU A 8 5.29 -13.92 25.28
N HIS A 9 4.97 -13.50 26.49
CA HIS A 9 4.34 -12.20 26.73
C HIS A 9 5.31 -11.11 26.25
N ILE A 10 5.00 -10.46 25.12
CA ILE A 10 5.71 -9.27 24.69
C ILE A 10 5.21 -8.12 25.55
N GLU A 11 6.05 -7.69 26.50
CA GLU A 11 5.82 -6.46 27.26
C GLU A 11 5.79 -5.26 26.30
N PRO A 12 4.94 -4.23 26.57
CA PRO A 12 4.92 -3.04 25.72
C PRO A 12 6.29 -2.36 25.76
N ALA A 13 6.89 -2.23 24.57
CA ALA A 13 8.21 -1.64 24.40
C ALA A 13 8.29 -0.26 25.06
N SER A 14 9.34 -0.03 25.85
CA SER A 14 9.57 1.26 26.51
C SER A 14 9.84 2.35 25.46
N SER A 15 9.52 3.61 25.78
CA SER A 15 9.70 4.77 24.90
C SER A 15 11.14 4.90 24.32
N ALA A 16 12.14 4.43 25.05
CA ALA A 16 13.54 4.39 24.60
C ALA A 16 13.80 3.33 23.51
N ALA A 17 13.09 2.19 23.53
CA ALA A 17 13.19 1.15 22.53
C ALA A 17 12.54 1.58 21.18
N LEU A 18 11.52 2.42 21.22
CA LEU A 18 10.85 2.95 20.02
C LEU A 18 11.71 4.00 19.27
N SER A 19 12.53 4.76 19.99
CA SER A 19 13.48 5.72 19.39
C SER A 19 14.57 5.03 18.54
N ALA A 20 14.92 3.78 18.86
CA ALA A 20 15.90 2.96 18.16
C ALA A 20 15.28 2.01 17.12
N ALA A 21 13.96 2.08 16.88
CA ALA A 21 13.29 1.20 15.95
C ALA A 21 13.88 1.34 14.53
N LYS A 22 14.32 0.23 13.98
CA LYS A 22 14.90 0.15 12.63
C LYS A 22 13.78 0.08 11.60
N THR A 23 14.04 0.62 10.41
CA THR A 23 13.18 0.37 9.25
C THR A 23 13.29 -1.11 8.86
N GLU A 24 12.17 -1.74 8.68
CA GLU A 24 12.06 -3.10 8.15
C GLU A 24 11.43 -3.07 6.75
N MET A 25 11.68 -4.12 5.98
CA MET A 25 11.11 -4.27 4.64
C MET A 25 10.43 -5.63 4.52
N LEU A 26 9.25 -5.62 3.93
CA LEU A 26 8.50 -6.81 3.55
C LEU A 26 8.17 -6.74 2.07
N THR A 27 8.21 -7.89 1.39
CA THR A 27 7.79 -8.02 -0.02
C THR A 27 6.50 -8.81 -0.08
N LEU A 28 5.46 -8.20 -0.67
CA LEU A 28 4.15 -8.81 -0.82
C LEU A 28 3.90 -9.19 -2.27
N ILE A 29 3.40 -10.39 -2.50
CA ILE A 29 2.91 -10.82 -3.81
C ILE A 29 1.42 -10.56 -3.86
N CYS A 30 1.02 -9.66 -4.76
CA CYS A 30 -0.36 -9.26 -4.97
C CYS A 30 -0.81 -9.60 -6.39
N HIS A 31 -2.09 -9.93 -6.55
CA HIS A 31 -2.67 -10.25 -7.85
C HIS A 31 -3.95 -9.46 -8.05
N ILE A 32 -4.20 -9.05 -9.30
CA ILE A 32 -5.45 -8.41 -9.68
C ILE A 32 -6.45 -9.53 -10.05
N SER A 33 -7.56 -9.58 -9.34
CA SER A 33 -8.59 -10.60 -9.56
C SER A 33 -9.39 -10.33 -10.83
N HIS A 34 -10.01 -11.37 -11.38
CA HIS A 34 -10.91 -11.22 -12.53
C HIS A 34 -12.08 -10.27 -12.24
N THR A 35 -12.62 -10.30 -11.02
CA THR A 35 -13.68 -9.39 -10.58
C THR A 35 -13.23 -7.93 -10.63
N GLN A 36 -12.01 -7.63 -10.19
CA GLN A 36 -11.44 -6.28 -10.25
C GLN A 36 -11.24 -5.81 -11.70
N LEU A 37 -10.81 -6.71 -12.61
CA LEU A 37 -10.72 -6.38 -14.03
C LEU A 37 -12.09 -6.08 -14.65
N LEU A 38 -13.12 -6.86 -14.33
CA LEU A 38 -14.48 -6.59 -14.78
C LEU A 38 -15.01 -5.26 -14.23
N GLN A 39 -14.72 -4.95 -12.97
CA GLN A 39 -15.10 -3.68 -12.36
C GLN A 39 -14.41 -2.51 -13.07
N LEU A 40 -13.11 -2.60 -13.33
CA LEU A 40 -12.36 -1.60 -14.09
C LEU A 40 -12.97 -1.36 -15.46
N CYS A 41 -13.33 -2.44 -16.17
CA CYS A 41 -13.96 -2.36 -17.49
C CYS A 41 -15.34 -1.69 -17.43
N ARG A 42 -16.17 -2.04 -16.46
CA ARG A 42 -17.49 -1.42 -16.28
C ARG A 42 -17.38 0.06 -15.98
N THR A 43 -16.52 0.43 -15.01
CA THR A 43 -16.33 1.84 -14.61
C THR A 43 -15.85 2.70 -15.79
N ASN A 44 -14.97 2.17 -16.62
CA ASN A 44 -14.40 2.89 -17.77
C ASN A 44 -15.13 2.62 -19.09
N LYS A 45 -16.23 1.87 -19.07
CA LYS A 45 -17.04 1.51 -20.26
C LYS A 45 -16.20 0.86 -21.38
N LEU A 46 -15.27 -0.03 -20.99
CA LEU A 46 -14.36 -0.70 -21.90
C LEU A 46 -15.07 -1.86 -22.64
N ASP A 47 -14.68 -2.08 -23.88
CA ASP A 47 -15.16 -3.19 -24.72
C ASP A 47 -14.41 -4.51 -24.46
N ALA A 48 -14.78 -5.57 -25.17
CA ALA A 48 -14.18 -6.90 -25.02
C ALA A 48 -12.68 -6.94 -25.40
N LYS A 49 -12.25 -6.14 -26.40
CA LYS A 49 -10.82 -6.07 -26.79
C LYS A 49 -10.01 -5.38 -25.72
N GLN A 50 -10.56 -4.33 -25.13
CA GLN A 50 -9.94 -3.58 -24.04
C GLN A 50 -9.88 -4.42 -22.75
N LEU A 51 -10.87 -5.26 -22.48
CA LEU A 51 -10.79 -6.26 -21.40
C LEU A 51 -9.64 -7.25 -21.63
N GLN A 52 -9.46 -7.75 -22.86
CA GLN A 52 -8.32 -8.62 -23.18
C GLN A 52 -6.99 -7.92 -22.96
N LEU A 53 -6.89 -6.64 -23.32
CA LEU A 53 -5.72 -5.81 -23.04
C LEU A 53 -5.46 -5.69 -21.54
N CYS A 54 -6.50 -5.38 -20.75
CA CYS A 54 -6.39 -5.36 -19.29
C CYS A 54 -5.88 -6.68 -18.70
N GLN A 55 -6.38 -7.82 -19.21
CA GLN A 55 -5.92 -9.14 -18.78
C GLN A 55 -4.43 -9.39 -19.11
N GLN A 56 -3.97 -8.93 -20.29
CA GLN A 56 -2.57 -9.06 -20.66
C GLN A 56 -1.66 -8.20 -19.77
N LEU A 57 -2.04 -6.94 -19.54
CA LEU A 57 -1.31 -6.04 -18.66
C LEU A 57 -1.28 -6.55 -17.20
N ALA A 58 -2.41 -7.05 -16.69
CA ALA A 58 -2.48 -7.62 -15.35
C ALA A 58 -1.58 -8.86 -15.17
N ARG A 59 -1.45 -9.71 -16.21
CA ARG A 59 -0.51 -10.84 -16.18
C ARG A 59 0.95 -10.38 -16.11
N GLN A 60 1.31 -9.31 -16.82
CA GLN A 60 2.65 -8.72 -16.74
C GLN A 60 2.95 -8.15 -15.35
N LEU A 61 1.96 -7.50 -14.74
CA LEU A 61 2.07 -6.96 -13.39
C LEU A 61 2.06 -8.01 -12.28
N SER A 62 1.58 -9.24 -12.56
CA SER A 62 1.50 -10.30 -11.53
C SER A 62 2.86 -10.72 -10.97
N SER A 63 3.95 -10.41 -11.66
CA SER A 63 5.34 -10.63 -11.20
C SER A 63 5.92 -9.41 -10.47
N CYS A 64 5.23 -8.27 -10.46
CA CYS A 64 5.70 -7.07 -9.78
C CYS A 64 5.33 -7.15 -8.30
N PRO A 65 6.32 -7.23 -7.40
CA PRO A 65 6.05 -7.25 -5.96
C PRO A 65 5.64 -5.86 -5.46
N VAL A 66 4.89 -5.84 -4.36
CA VAL A 66 4.68 -4.64 -3.56
C VAL A 66 5.70 -4.65 -2.43
N HIS A 67 6.61 -3.69 -2.43
CA HIS A 67 7.57 -3.51 -1.34
C HIS A 67 6.96 -2.62 -0.26
N VAL A 68 7.02 -3.07 0.98
CA VAL A 68 6.52 -2.34 2.15
C VAL A 68 7.71 -2.05 3.05
N TYR A 69 8.00 -0.77 3.25
CA TYR A 69 8.96 -0.28 4.23
C TYR A 69 8.16 0.23 5.43
N TYR A 70 8.49 -0.22 6.63
CA TYR A 70 7.75 0.17 7.81
C TYR A 70 8.64 0.37 9.03
N ARG A 71 8.18 1.23 9.93
CA ARG A 71 8.84 1.54 11.19
C ARG A 71 7.81 1.92 12.25
N PRO A 72 7.81 1.29 13.43
CA PRO A 72 7.01 1.75 14.55
C PRO A 72 7.41 3.17 14.98
N LEU A 73 6.43 4.06 15.14
CA LEU A 73 6.62 5.38 15.73
C LEU A 73 6.28 5.37 17.22
N CYS A 74 5.25 4.61 17.58
CA CYS A 74 4.85 4.33 18.95
C CYS A 74 4.10 2.98 19.00
N SER A 75 3.57 2.60 20.16
CA SER A 75 2.83 1.35 20.33
C SER A 75 1.53 1.26 19.54
N THR A 76 0.99 2.40 19.11
CA THR A 76 -0.29 2.51 18.40
C THR A 76 -0.17 3.09 17.01
N GLN A 77 1.05 3.37 16.52
CA GLN A 77 1.24 4.00 15.23
C GLN A 77 2.48 3.50 14.51
N MET A 78 2.34 3.24 13.23
CA MET A 78 3.41 2.76 12.35
C MET A 78 3.52 3.63 11.10
N LEU A 79 4.71 4.13 10.82
CA LEU A 79 5.02 4.77 9.55
C LEU A 79 5.23 3.68 8.51
N THR A 80 4.53 3.79 7.39
CA THR A 80 4.56 2.80 6.31
C THR A 80 4.68 3.48 4.96
N ALA A 81 5.59 2.99 4.13
CA ALA A 81 5.65 3.32 2.71
C ALA A 81 5.48 2.04 1.88
N MET A 82 4.64 2.10 0.86
CA MET A 82 4.42 1.00 -0.08
C MET A 82 4.75 1.45 -1.49
N THR A 83 5.47 0.63 -2.24
CA THR A 83 5.89 0.95 -3.61
C THR A 83 5.89 -0.29 -4.50
N LEU A 84 5.65 -0.07 -5.80
CA LEU A 84 5.82 -1.10 -6.83
C LEU A 84 7.25 -1.13 -7.40
N GLY A 85 8.14 -0.28 -6.90
CA GLY A 85 9.54 -0.23 -7.28
C GLY A 85 9.81 0.41 -8.65
N THR A 86 11.09 0.68 -8.91
CA THR A 86 11.56 1.36 -10.14
C THR A 86 11.36 0.52 -11.41
N GLN A 87 11.30 -0.80 -11.30
CA GLN A 87 11.01 -1.69 -12.43
C GLN A 87 9.61 -1.44 -13.00
N THR A 88 8.64 -1.19 -12.12
CA THR A 88 7.27 -0.84 -12.53
C THR A 88 7.23 0.52 -13.22
N ASP A 89 8.01 1.51 -12.76
CA ASP A 89 8.12 2.81 -13.44
C ASP A 89 8.66 2.66 -14.85
N THR A 90 9.71 1.84 -15.03
CA THR A 90 10.27 1.52 -16.35
C THR A 90 9.23 0.84 -17.23
N TRP A 91 8.55 -0.17 -16.72
CA TRP A 91 7.50 -0.87 -17.45
C TRP A 91 6.33 0.05 -17.86
N LEU A 92 5.89 0.94 -16.95
CA LEU A 92 4.87 1.94 -17.26
C LEU A 92 5.32 2.89 -18.37
N SER A 93 6.55 3.37 -18.31
CA SER A 93 7.13 4.25 -19.31
C SER A 93 7.17 3.57 -20.71
N GLU A 94 7.65 2.33 -20.77
CA GLU A 94 7.70 1.57 -22.02
C GLU A 94 6.30 1.24 -22.57
N THR A 95 5.38 0.87 -21.68
CA THR A 95 3.99 0.57 -22.04
C THR A 95 3.28 1.83 -22.55
N GLY A 96 3.52 2.97 -21.91
CA GLY A 96 2.94 4.26 -22.28
C GLY A 96 3.38 4.79 -23.66
N LYS A 97 4.53 4.34 -24.18
CA LYS A 97 4.98 4.70 -25.53
C LYS A 97 4.13 4.08 -26.65
N LYS A 98 3.30 3.08 -26.34
CA LYS A 98 2.46 2.39 -27.32
C LYS A 98 1.25 3.22 -27.73
N ASP A 99 0.43 3.59 -26.76
CA ASP A 99 -0.75 4.45 -26.94
C ASP A 99 -1.28 4.92 -25.57
N LEU A 100 -2.10 5.97 -25.59
CA LEU A 100 -2.65 6.59 -24.38
C LEU A 100 -3.59 5.66 -23.60
N LEU A 101 -4.37 4.83 -24.28
CA LEU A 101 -5.29 3.91 -23.62
C LEU A 101 -4.52 2.86 -22.84
N THR A 102 -3.52 2.26 -23.50
CA THR A 102 -2.64 1.26 -22.86
C THR A 102 -1.90 1.87 -21.65
N ALA A 103 -1.40 3.11 -21.76
CA ALA A 103 -0.79 3.84 -20.66
C ALA A 103 -1.75 4.03 -19.49
N TYR A 104 -2.96 4.50 -19.78
CA TYR A 104 -4.01 4.73 -18.77
C TYR A 104 -4.41 3.43 -18.06
N LEU A 105 -4.66 2.36 -18.81
CA LEU A 105 -5.06 1.07 -18.23
C LEU A 105 -3.94 0.46 -17.38
N ALA A 106 -2.69 0.56 -17.84
CA ALA A 106 -1.52 0.12 -17.07
C ALA A 106 -1.41 0.89 -15.74
N ASP A 107 -1.62 2.20 -15.78
CA ASP A 107 -1.62 3.04 -14.59
C ASP A 107 -2.71 2.65 -13.57
N GLN A 108 -3.94 2.43 -14.06
CA GLN A 108 -5.07 1.99 -13.22
C GLN A 108 -4.81 0.61 -12.59
N LEU A 109 -4.20 -0.31 -13.32
CA LEU A 109 -3.86 -1.63 -12.80
C LEU A 109 -2.76 -1.56 -11.74
N CYS A 110 -1.80 -0.65 -11.86
CA CYS A 110 -0.81 -0.41 -10.80
C CYS A 110 -1.45 0.09 -9.51
N TRP A 111 -2.42 1.01 -9.59
CA TRP A 111 -3.18 1.45 -8.42
C TRP A 111 -3.97 0.31 -7.79
N GLN A 112 -4.60 -0.54 -8.61
CA GLN A 112 -5.32 -1.72 -8.10
C GLN A 112 -4.39 -2.70 -7.39
N LEU A 113 -3.15 -2.84 -7.88
CA LEU A 113 -2.14 -3.69 -7.24
C LEU A 113 -1.71 -3.14 -5.88
N LEU A 114 -1.51 -1.82 -5.75
CA LEU A 114 -1.24 -1.16 -4.47
C LEU A 114 -2.43 -1.32 -3.51
N GLU A 115 -3.67 -1.19 -3.99
CA GLU A 115 -4.87 -1.40 -3.17
C GLU A 115 -4.92 -2.82 -2.59
N ASN A 116 -4.59 -3.83 -3.40
CA ASN A 116 -4.45 -5.21 -2.90
C ASN A 116 -3.29 -5.34 -1.91
N GLY A 117 -2.24 -4.53 -2.09
CA GLY A 117 -1.12 -4.42 -1.16
C GLY A 117 -1.54 -3.99 0.24
N TYR A 118 -2.47 -3.03 0.37
CA TYR A 118 -2.95 -2.60 1.69
C TYR A 118 -3.64 -3.73 2.46
N GLN A 119 -4.47 -4.53 1.78
CA GLN A 119 -5.13 -5.68 2.41
C GLN A 119 -4.11 -6.70 2.89
N ARG A 120 -3.16 -7.05 2.02
CA ARG A 120 -2.08 -7.98 2.34
C ARG A 120 -1.17 -7.46 3.47
N TRP A 121 -0.89 -6.16 3.46
CA TRP A 121 -0.13 -5.53 4.52
C TRP A 121 -0.87 -5.59 5.86
N SER A 122 -2.16 -5.29 5.88
CA SER A 122 -2.98 -5.39 7.10
C SER A 122 -2.95 -6.81 7.69
N GLU A 123 -3.05 -7.84 6.84
CA GLU A 123 -2.93 -9.24 7.27
C GLU A 123 -1.53 -9.57 7.81
N ALA A 124 -0.47 -9.14 7.10
CA ALA A 124 0.90 -9.36 7.51
C ALA A 124 1.23 -8.64 8.83
N LEU A 125 0.78 -7.40 8.96
CA LEU A 125 0.95 -6.60 10.17
C LEU A 125 0.35 -7.30 11.40
N LYS A 126 -0.86 -7.84 11.24
CA LYS A 126 -1.52 -8.61 12.30
C LYS A 126 -0.69 -9.84 12.71
N GLN A 127 -0.10 -10.54 11.74
CA GLN A 127 0.75 -11.70 12.03
C GLN A 127 2.07 -11.30 12.71
N LEU A 128 2.64 -10.17 12.33
CA LEU A 128 3.91 -9.68 12.86
C LEU A 128 3.80 -9.08 14.27
N THR A 129 2.71 -8.37 14.54
CA THR A 129 2.57 -7.54 15.75
C THR A 129 1.47 -8.01 16.70
N GLY A 130 0.56 -8.88 16.26
CA GLY A 130 -0.67 -9.21 16.98
C GLY A 130 -1.68 -8.05 17.07
N GLN A 131 -1.46 -6.96 16.32
CA GLN A 131 -2.32 -5.79 16.27
C GLN A 131 -3.04 -5.72 14.91
N VAL A 132 -4.18 -5.04 14.90
CA VAL A 132 -4.94 -4.74 13.68
C VAL A 132 -4.81 -3.28 13.32
N MET A 133 -4.76 -3.00 12.02
CA MET A 133 -4.79 -1.64 11.51
C MET A 133 -6.23 -1.12 11.58
N THR A 134 -6.43 -0.01 12.30
CA THR A 134 -7.75 0.60 12.53
C THR A 134 -7.97 1.87 11.74
N GLY A 135 -6.90 2.47 11.22
CA GLY A 135 -6.95 3.68 10.42
C GLY A 135 -5.70 3.85 9.58
N MET A 136 -5.78 4.68 8.55
CA MET A 136 -4.66 5.11 7.72
C MET A 136 -4.77 6.61 7.46
N GLN A 137 -3.69 7.34 7.73
CA GLN A 137 -3.56 8.74 7.36
C GLN A 137 -2.49 8.86 6.28
N PHE A 138 -2.91 9.17 5.04
CA PHE A 138 -1.98 9.37 3.95
C PHE A 138 -1.20 10.67 4.13
N ILE A 139 0.10 10.58 3.88
CA ILE A 139 1.01 11.73 3.87
C ILE A 139 1.15 12.14 2.40
N GLY A 140 0.53 13.24 2.05
CA GLY A 140 0.47 13.75 0.68
C GLY A 140 1.62 14.68 0.34
N ASN A 141 1.56 15.23 -0.86
CA ASN A 141 2.55 16.19 -1.39
C ASN A 141 2.25 17.64 -0.99
N ASP A 142 1.24 17.86 -0.16
CA ASP A 142 0.80 19.21 0.22
C ASP A 142 1.86 19.94 1.05
N ASP A 143 2.65 19.18 1.83
CA ASP A 143 3.85 19.68 2.52
C ASP A 143 5.08 18.81 2.19
N PRO A 144 5.91 19.23 1.21
CA PRO A 144 7.13 18.50 0.84
C PRO A 144 8.14 18.38 1.99
N ALA A 145 8.15 19.29 2.96
CA ALA A 145 9.05 19.22 4.10
C ALA A 145 8.60 18.15 5.09
N GLU A 146 7.30 18.05 5.34
CA GLU A 146 6.71 16.98 6.14
C GLU A 146 6.97 15.62 5.50
N LEU A 147 6.68 15.48 4.21
CA LEU A 147 6.93 14.26 3.43
C LEU A 147 8.41 13.83 3.54
N ALA A 148 9.34 14.79 3.37
CA ALA A 148 10.77 14.52 3.49
C ALA A 148 11.17 14.09 4.91
N SER A 149 10.55 14.68 5.93
CA SER A 149 10.79 14.34 7.33
C SER A 149 10.41 12.88 7.63
N TYR A 150 9.26 12.42 7.15
CA TYR A 150 8.83 11.02 7.31
C TYR A 150 9.71 10.06 6.50
N LEU A 151 10.03 10.38 5.24
CA LEU A 151 10.88 9.50 4.42
C LEU A 151 12.29 9.33 4.99
N LYS A 152 12.86 10.36 5.63
CA LYS A 152 14.15 10.25 6.34
C LYS A 152 14.10 9.23 7.49
N GLN A 153 12.95 8.98 8.06
CA GLN A 153 12.77 7.98 9.12
C GLN A 153 12.72 6.55 8.57
N LEU A 154 12.37 6.37 7.29
CA LEU A 154 12.41 5.09 6.59
C LEU A 154 13.80 4.90 5.94
N THR A 155 14.79 4.70 6.78
CA THR A 155 16.17 4.43 6.33
C THR A 155 16.23 3.15 5.48
N GLN A 156 17.13 3.13 4.48
CA GLN A 156 17.30 1.99 3.56
C GLN A 156 16.15 1.76 2.56
N SER A 157 15.16 2.65 2.48
CA SER A 157 14.18 2.60 1.40
C SER A 157 14.80 3.13 0.10
N GLU A 158 14.36 2.58 -1.04
CA GLU A 158 14.71 3.10 -2.37
C GLU A 158 13.91 4.38 -2.74
N ILE A 159 13.03 4.83 -1.84
CA ILE A 159 12.09 5.92 -2.09
C ILE A 159 12.81 7.26 -1.89
N ARG A 160 12.65 8.13 -2.87
CA ARG A 160 13.20 9.51 -2.84
C ARG A 160 12.17 10.52 -3.30
N ILE A 161 12.35 11.77 -2.92
CA ILE A 161 11.53 12.90 -3.40
C ILE A 161 12.28 13.57 -4.56
N LEU A 162 11.58 13.72 -5.69
CA LEU A 162 12.06 14.47 -6.84
C LEU A 162 11.82 15.98 -6.66
N PRO A 163 12.54 16.83 -7.40
CA PRO A 163 12.19 18.24 -7.51
C PRO A 163 10.71 18.36 -7.94
N GLY A 164 9.92 19.12 -7.18
CA GLY A 164 8.47 19.23 -7.38
C GLY A 164 7.63 18.38 -6.45
N GLY A 165 8.24 17.66 -5.48
CA GLY A 165 7.52 16.98 -4.40
C GLY A 165 7.01 15.57 -4.71
N CYS A 166 7.19 15.07 -5.95
CA CYS A 166 6.77 13.71 -6.30
C CYS A 166 7.72 12.66 -5.73
N MET A 167 7.17 11.57 -5.25
CA MET A 167 7.96 10.40 -4.85
C MET A 167 8.41 9.58 -6.07
N GLN A 168 9.59 9.01 -5.96
CA GLN A 168 10.10 7.99 -6.88
C GLN A 168 10.51 6.76 -6.05
N PRO A 169 10.05 5.55 -6.41
CA PRO A 169 9.23 5.18 -7.58
C PRO A 169 7.87 5.89 -7.62
N LEU A 170 7.31 6.09 -8.84
CA LEU A 170 6.07 6.87 -9.04
C LEU A 170 4.84 6.23 -8.38
N LYS A 171 4.80 4.91 -8.36
CA LYS A 171 3.75 4.14 -7.70
C LYS A 171 4.15 3.85 -6.25
N THR A 172 4.23 4.93 -5.47
CA THR A 172 4.57 4.92 -4.05
C THR A 172 3.52 5.67 -3.25
N VAL A 173 3.18 5.14 -2.09
CA VAL A 173 2.32 5.79 -1.10
C VAL A 173 3.02 5.77 0.25
N LEU A 174 2.81 6.84 1.02
CA LEU A 174 3.31 6.98 2.38
C LEU A 174 2.13 7.27 3.30
N PHE A 175 2.05 6.58 4.43
CA PHE A 175 0.96 6.77 5.39
C PHE A 175 1.37 6.40 6.81
N LEU A 176 0.63 6.95 7.76
CA LEU A 176 0.62 6.50 9.14
C LEU A 176 -0.50 5.48 9.30
N ALA A 177 -0.17 4.30 9.81
CA ALA A 177 -1.14 3.28 10.17
C ALA A 177 -1.41 3.34 11.68
N ASP A 178 -2.68 3.53 12.05
CA ASP A 178 -3.11 3.44 13.44
C ASP A 178 -3.33 1.98 13.79
N LEU A 179 -2.82 1.56 14.95
CA LEU A 179 -2.82 0.18 15.40
C LEU A 179 -3.59 0.02 16.70
N ALA A 180 -4.30 -1.08 16.84
CA ALA A 180 -4.95 -1.47 18.07
C ALA A 180 -4.84 -2.98 18.30
N PRO A 181 -4.94 -3.46 19.56
CA PRO A 181 -4.99 -4.89 19.84
C PRO A 181 -6.10 -5.61 19.07
N ASP A 182 -5.84 -6.83 18.59
CA ASP A 182 -6.84 -7.65 17.89
C ASP A 182 -7.89 -8.18 18.86
N ASN A 183 -8.91 -7.37 19.15
CA ASN A 183 -10.05 -7.74 19.96
C ASN A 183 -11.37 -7.51 19.20
N ALA A 184 -12.49 -8.02 19.75
CA ALA A 184 -13.79 -7.96 19.10
C ALA A 184 -14.28 -6.53 18.81
N ALA A 185 -13.89 -5.54 19.63
CA ALA A 185 -14.25 -4.14 19.44
C ALA A 185 -13.53 -3.53 18.22
N ASN A 186 -12.27 -3.90 18.01
CA ASN A 186 -11.43 -3.35 16.95
C ASN A 186 -11.61 -4.05 15.58
N LYS A 187 -12.19 -5.27 15.57
CA LYS A 187 -12.49 -5.98 14.32
C LYS A 187 -13.49 -5.27 13.41
N LYS A 188 -14.35 -4.43 13.97
CA LYS A 188 -15.33 -3.64 13.19
C LYS A 188 -14.74 -2.39 12.54
N SER A 189 -13.55 -1.99 12.93
CA SER A 189 -12.86 -0.79 12.45
C SER A 189 -11.75 -1.08 11.44
N ALA A 190 -11.65 -2.32 10.91
CA ALA A 190 -10.78 -2.59 9.77
C ALA A 190 -11.17 -1.65 8.63
N PRO A 191 -10.21 -0.91 8.04
CA PRO A 191 -10.51 0.09 7.05
C PRO A 191 -11.29 -0.55 5.90
N ALA A 192 -12.53 -0.10 5.72
CA ALA A 192 -13.39 -0.49 4.61
C ALA A 192 -12.89 0.17 3.32
N GLY A 193 -11.68 -0.18 2.91
CA GLY A 193 -11.00 0.41 1.75
C GLY A 193 -10.40 1.80 2.03
N VAL A 194 -9.37 2.12 1.28
CA VAL A 194 -8.56 3.34 1.37
C VAL A 194 -9.40 4.63 1.23
N CYS A 195 -10.61 4.55 0.69
CA CYS A 195 -11.47 5.70 0.39
C CYS A 195 -12.52 6.00 1.47
N ALA A 196 -12.80 5.09 2.41
CA ALA A 196 -13.89 5.26 3.37
C ALA A 196 -13.67 6.46 4.30
N ASP A 197 -12.43 6.67 4.74
CA ASP A 197 -12.06 7.73 5.69
C ASP A 197 -11.21 8.84 5.06
N CYS A 198 -11.09 8.87 3.71
CA CYS A 198 -10.31 9.90 3.03
C CYS A 198 -11.05 11.25 3.10
N PRO A 199 -10.46 12.30 3.70
CA PRO A 199 -11.11 13.61 3.82
C PRO A 199 -11.18 14.38 2.50
N HIS A 200 -10.44 13.92 1.47
CA HIS A 200 -10.36 14.65 0.20
C HIS A 200 -11.43 14.19 -0.79
N PRO A 201 -12.24 15.09 -1.35
CA PRO A 201 -13.11 14.77 -2.48
C PRO A 201 -12.24 14.48 -3.70
N CYS A 202 -12.26 13.23 -4.18
CA CYS A 202 -11.56 12.88 -5.41
C CYS A 202 -12.48 12.08 -6.34
N ALA A 203 -12.20 12.16 -7.66
CA ALA A 203 -12.95 11.44 -8.68
C ALA A 203 -12.85 9.90 -8.57
N TYR A 204 -11.93 9.40 -7.75
CA TYR A 204 -11.68 7.97 -7.52
C TYR A 204 -12.29 7.46 -6.21
N ARG A 205 -13.00 8.32 -5.46
CA ARG A 205 -13.68 7.91 -4.24
C ARG A 205 -14.70 6.84 -4.60
N LYS A 206 -14.46 5.63 -4.12
CA LYS A 206 -15.47 4.57 -4.19
C LYS A 206 -16.49 4.86 -3.09
N ASP A 207 -17.58 5.47 -3.44
CA ASP A 207 -18.73 5.51 -2.53
C ASP A 207 -19.07 4.06 -2.20
N SER A 208 -19.22 3.78 -0.92
CA SER A 208 -19.65 2.47 -0.44
C SER A 208 -21.03 2.18 -1.04
N LEU A 209 -21.06 1.31 -2.05
CA LEU A 209 -22.26 0.68 -2.58
C LEU A 209 -22.77 -0.36 -1.60
#